data_8f6bc17506e3531279ecfb26a3b486a9
#
_entry.id   8f6bc17506e3531279ecfb26a3b486a9
#
_cell.length_a   1.000
_cell.length_b   1.000
_cell.length_c   1.000
_cell.angle_alpha   90.00
_cell.angle_beta   90.00
_cell.angle_gamma   90.00
#
_symmetry.space_group_name_H-M   'P 1'
#
loop_
_entity.id
_entity.type
_entity.pdbx_description
1 polymer ?
#
loop_
_entity_poly.entity_id
_entity_poly.type
_entity_poly.pdbx_seq_one_letter_code
_entity_poly.pdbx_strand_id
1 'polypeptide(L)'
;STMDPDEPITRQEAMTVVARALQLNLEDHEETSLSQFRARADISAWALPYVRAMVGSDYIHGNEKRELAPRDNITRAEFSQIFHNIIQEYLLTSGTYTQDYAGNLLIRTDDVTLRDLTIDGDLIIGCGAADGTITLDNVTVTGRIVVWGGGTDAVWMNNGTDVEDLIVCRVDGPAKVIFDKDSTLAVYQDIEVTVTDRAEAFPE
;
A
#
# COMPACT_ATOMS: atom_id res chain seq x y z
N SER A 1 -4.78 -22.55 12.75
CA SER A 1 -3.55 -23.26 12.39
C SER A 1 -2.36 -22.42 12.82
N THR A 2 -1.41 -23.00 13.49
CA THR A 2 -0.12 -22.37 13.76
C THR A 2 0.68 -22.34 12.46
N MET A 3 1.18 -21.15 12.09
CA MET A 3 2.09 -21.01 10.97
C MET A 3 3.43 -21.64 11.38
N ASP A 4 3.89 -22.64 10.62
CA ASP A 4 5.22 -23.20 10.79
C ASP A 4 6.18 -22.44 9.86
N PRO A 5 7.18 -21.72 10.39
CA PRO A 5 8.07 -20.89 9.57
C PRO A 5 8.97 -21.69 8.63
N ASP A 6 9.14 -23.00 8.87
CA ASP A 6 9.98 -23.87 8.07
C ASP A 6 9.21 -24.60 6.95
N GLU A 7 7.87 -24.53 6.95
CA GLU A 7 7.05 -25.13 5.92
C GLU A 7 6.92 -24.22 4.69
N PRO A 8 7.04 -24.75 3.47
CA PRO A 8 6.76 -24.01 2.25
C PRO A 8 5.32 -23.53 2.21
N ILE A 9 5.09 -22.29 1.78
CA ILE A 9 3.75 -21.75 1.57
C ILE A 9 3.34 -21.88 0.11
N THR A 10 2.05 -22.07 -0.14
CA THR A 10 1.49 -22.12 -1.48
C THR A 10 1.34 -20.69 -2.05
N ARG A 11 1.21 -20.61 -3.39
CA ARG A 11 1.00 -19.32 -4.07
C ARG A 11 -0.26 -18.61 -3.57
N GLN A 12 -1.37 -19.30 -3.37
CA GLN A 12 -2.60 -18.69 -2.84
C GLN A 12 -2.44 -18.20 -1.39
N GLU A 13 -1.63 -18.86 -0.55
CA GLU A 13 -1.31 -18.40 0.80
C GLU A 13 -0.46 -17.13 0.75
N ALA A 14 0.58 -17.11 -0.09
CA ALA A 14 1.39 -15.93 -0.30
C ALA A 14 0.57 -14.73 -0.80
N MET A 15 -0.26 -14.92 -1.82
CA MET A 15 -1.18 -13.89 -2.33
C MET A 15 -2.12 -13.38 -1.23
N THR A 16 -2.65 -14.28 -0.40
CA THR A 16 -3.54 -13.89 0.71
C THR A 16 -2.81 -13.05 1.75
N VAL A 17 -1.60 -13.45 2.13
CA VAL A 17 -0.79 -12.69 3.10
C VAL A 17 -0.46 -11.30 2.58
N VAL A 18 -0.03 -11.20 1.32
CA VAL A 18 0.30 -9.91 0.69
C VAL A 18 -0.94 -9.03 0.56
N ALA A 19 -2.06 -9.55 0.07
CA ALA A 19 -3.31 -8.80 -0.06
C ALA A 19 -3.80 -8.25 1.29
N ARG A 20 -3.67 -9.04 2.36
CA ARG A 20 -4.01 -8.62 3.71
C ARG A 20 -3.03 -7.58 4.26
N ALA A 21 -1.74 -7.73 4.00
CA ALA A 21 -0.73 -6.75 4.41
C ALA A 21 -0.95 -5.40 3.74
N LEU A 22 -1.36 -5.39 2.47
CA LEU A 22 -1.72 -4.19 1.71
C LEU A 22 -3.14 -3.69 2.01
N GLN A 23 -3.91 -4.43 2.79
CA GLN A 23 -5.34 -4.15 3.03
C GLN A 23 -6.12 -3.85 1.72
N LEU A 24 -5.91 -4.70 0.71
CA LEU A 24 -6.60 -4.53 -0.57
C LEU A 24 -8.12 -4.62 -0.36
N ASN A 25 -8.85 -3.73 -1.03
CA ASN A 25 -10.31 -3.82 -1.05
C ASN A 25 -10.71 -5.10 -1.79
N LEU A 26 -11.47 -5.96 -1.10
CA LEU A 26 -11.88 -7.25 -1.64
C LEU A 26 -13.18 -7.18 -2.44
N GLU A 27 -13.91 -6.05 -2.36
CA GLU A 27 -15.23 -5.87 -2.98
C GLU A 27 -15.14 -5.21 -4.36
N ASP A 28 -14.12 -4.42 -4.63
CA ASP A 28 -13.98 -3.63 -5.86
C ASP A 28 -13.59 -4.46 -7.10
N HIS A 29 -13.24 -5.74 -6.90
CA HIS A 29 -12.75 -6.58 -7.99
C HIS A 29 -13.81 -7.58 -8.43
N GLU A 30 -14.31 -7.38 -9.64
CA GLU A 30 -15.31 -8.26 -10.24
C GLU A 30 -14.81 -9.70 -10.44
N GLU A 31 -15.75 -10.63 -10.44
CA GLU A 31 -15.47 -12.06 -10.69
C GLU A 31 -14.82 -12.32 -12.05
N THR A 32 -14.98 -11.39 -12.98
CA THR A 32 -14.39 -11.41 -14.32
C THR A 32 -12.87 -11.33 -14.34
N SER A 33 -12.22 -10.76 -13.32
CA SER A 33 -10.76 -10.65 -13.25
C SER A 33 -10.04 -12.00 -13.36
N LEU A 34 -10.66 -13.08 -12.85
CA LEU A 34 -10.12 -14.43 -12.90
C LEU A 34 -10.53 -15.21 -14.16
N SER A 35 -11.41 -14.67 -14.99
CA SER A 35 -11.94 -15.37 -16.18
C SER A 35 -10.86 -15.70 -17.23
N GLN A 36 -9.80 -14.92 -17.25
CA GLN A 36 -8.66 -15.09 -18.15
C GLN A 36 -7.75 -16.26 -17.78
N PHE A 37 -7.82 -16.79 -16.54
CA PHE A 37 -6.94 -17.84 -16.06
C PHE A 37 -7.59 -19.22 -16.15
N ARG A 38 -6.76 -20.21 -16.51
CA ARG A 38 -7.12 -21.61 -16.44
C ARG A 38 -7.09 -22.11 -14.99
N ALA A 39 -7.83 -23.18 -14.70
CA ALA A 39 -7.82 -23.83 -13.40
C ALA A 39 -8.17 -22.91 -12.20
N ARG A 40 -8.99 -21.87 -12.44
CA ARG A 40 -9.50 -20.99 -11.37
C ARG A 40 -10.27 -21.73 -10.29
N ALA A 41 -10.85 -22.90 -10.62
CA ALA A 41 -11.55 -23.78 -9.68
C ALA A 41 -10.62 -24.41 -8.62
N ASP A 42 -9.30 -24.39 -8.85
CA ASP A 42 -8.32 -24.90 -7.90
C ASP A 42 -8.01 -23.94 -6.75
N ILE A 43 -8.48 -22.68 -6.86
CA ILE A 43 -8.34 -21.69 -5.79
C ILE A 43 -9.27 -22.09 -4.65
N SER A 44 -8.72 -22.19 -3.43
CA SER A 44 -9.51 -22.47 -2.25
C SER A 44 -10.49 -21.32 -1.96
N ALA A 45 -11.70 -21.66 -1.48
CA ALA A 45 -12.75 -20.67 -1.23
C ALA A 45 -12.31 -19.53 -0.31
N TRP A 46 -11.49 -19.83 0.70
CA TRP A 46 -10.96 -18.82 1.62
C TRP A 46 -9.94 -17.86 0.97
N ALA A 47 -9.21 -18.31 -0.06
CA ALA A 47 -8.21 -17.52 -0.77
C ALA A 47 -8.81 -16.70 -1.94
N LEU A 48 -9.96 -17.12 -2.45
CA LEU A 48 -10.57 -16.58 -3.66
C LEU A 48 -10.72 -15.05 -3.65
N PRO A 49 -11.25 -14.39 -2.60
CA PRO A 49 -11.38 -12.93 -2.59
C PRO A 49 -10.01 -12.23 -2.67
N TYR A 50 -9.02 -12.75 -1.98
CA TYR A 50 -7.67 -12.17 -1.97
C TYR A 50 -6.94 -12.36 -3.30
N VAL A 51 -7.02 -13.54 -3.89
CA VAL A 51 -6.44 -13.81 -5.23
C VAL A 51 -7.11 -12.92 -6.27
N ARG A 52 -8.42 -12.71 -6.17
CA ARG A 52 -9.17 -11.81 -7.04
C ARG A 52 -8.68 -10.36 -6.92
N ALA A 53 -8.52 -9.86 -5.69
CA ALA A 53 -7.99 -8.54 -5.45
C ALA A 53 -6.58 -8.36 -6.01
N MET A 54 -5.67 -9.32 -5.77
CA MET A 54 -4.30 -9.29 -6.29
C MET A 54 -4.23 -9.28 -7.82
N VAL A 55 -5.11 -10.03 -8.48
CA VAL A 55 -5.21 -10.03 -9.95
C VAL A 55 -5.87 -8.76 -10.47
N GLY A 56 -6.92 -8.30 -9.80
CA GLY A 56 -7.65 -7.08 -10.19
C GLY A 56 -6.80 -5.82 -10.06
N SER A 57 -5.88 -5.78 -9.09
CA SER A 57 -4.88 -4.72 -8.93
C SER A 57 -3.64 -4.87 -9.83
N ASP A 58 -3.66 -5.82 -10.78
CA ASP A 58 -2.55 -6.10 -11.70
C ASP A 58 -1.23 -6.52 -11.02
N TYR A 59 -1.28 -7.04 -9.78
CA TYR A 59 -0.10 -7.50 -9.05
C TYR A 59 0.29 -8.94 -9.40
N ILE A 60 -0.64 -9.71 -10.00
CA ILE A 60 -0.46 -11.11 -10.38
C ILE A 60 -0.92 -11.32 -11.83
N HIS A 61 0.01 -11.82 -12.67
CA HIS A 61 -0.24 -12.02 -14.10
C HIS A 61 -0.39 -13.49 -14.51
N GLY A 62 -0.10 -14.45 -13.63
CA GLY A 62 -0.02 -15.88 -13.97
C GLY A 62 1.21 -16.23 -14.82
N ASN A 63 1.29 -17.48 -15.24
CA ASN A 63 2.37 -17.98 -16.10
C ASN A 63 2.00 -17.87 -17.61
N GLU A 64 2.94 -18.26 -18.48
CA GLU A 64 2.76 -18.24 -19.94
C GLU A 64 1.55 -19.06 -20.44
N LYS A 65 1.11 -20.03 -19.63
CA LYS A 65 -0.06 -20.87 -19.91
C LYS A 65 -1.37 -20.27 -19.38
N ARG A 66 -1.31 -19.06 -18.80
CA ARG A 66 -2.41 -18.40 -18.08
C ARG A 66 -2.90 -19.25 -16.90
N GLU A 67 -1.98 -19.75 -16.09
CA GLU A 67 -2.27 -20.48 -14.87
C GLU A 67 -1.76 -19.71 -13.66
N LEU A 68 -2.57 -19.65 -12.62
CA LEU A 68 -2.18 -19.08 -11.33
C LEU A 68 -1.44 -20.10 -10.45
N ALA A 69 -1.66 -21.40 -10.70
CA ALA A 69 -1.11 -22.52 -9.93
C ALA A 69 -1.25 -22.29 -8.41
N PRO A 70 -2.47 -22.08 -7.88
CA PRO A 70 -2.69 -21.55 -6.53
C PRO A 70 -2.19 -22.48 -5.42
N ARG A 71 -2.14 -23.78 -5.67
CA ARG A 71 -1.73 -24.81 -4.70
C ARG A 71 -0.26 -25.20 -4.78
N ASP A 72 0.46 -24.73 -5.80
CA ASP A 72 1.89 -24.97 -5.91
C ASP A 72 2.63 -24.10 -4.90
N ASN A 73 3.75 -24.59 -4.39
CA ASN A 73 4.61 -23.82 -3.51
C ASN A 73 5.19 -22.62 -4.26
N ILE A 74 5.15 -21.44 -3.63
CA ILE A 74 5.75 -20.24 -4.22
C ILE A 74 7.27 -20.29 -4.08
N THR A 75 7.96 -19.94 -5.15
CA THR A 75 9.42 -19.78 -5.11
C THR A 75 9.80 -18.36 -4.65
N ARG A 76 11.03 -18.20 -4.18
CA ARG A 76 11.56 -16.87 -3.80
C ARG A 76 11.53 -15.88 -4.98
N ALA A 77 11.82 -16.35 -6.19
CA ALA A 77 11.78 -15.53 -7.39
C ALA A 77 10.37 -15.03 -7.70
N GLU A 78 9.36 -15.90 -7.63
CA GLU A 78 7.97 -15.53 -7.84
C GLU A 78 7.47 -14.57 -6.76
N PHE A 79 7.85 -14.81 -5.50
CA PHE A 79 7.50 -13.89 -4.41
C PHE A 79 8.14 -12.50 -4.61
N SER A 80 9.39 -12.44 -5.03
CA SER A 80 10.07 -11.17 -5.36
C SER A 80 9.41 -10.47 -6.54
N GLN A 81 8.93 -11.23 -7.54
CA GLN A 81 8.21 -10.67 -8.69
C GLN A 81 6.89 -10.02 -8.25
N ILE A 82 6.16 -10.62 -7.30
CA ILE A 82 4.95 -10.02 -6.73
C ILE A 82 5.27 -8.63 -6.16
N PHE A 83 6.32 -8.52 -5.34
CA PHE A 83 6.71 -7.23 -4.77
C PHE A 83 7.18 -6.23 -5.82
N HIS A 84 7.87 -6.69 -6.86
CA HIS A 84 8.25 -5.83 -7.98
C HIS A 84 7.03 -5.28 -8.74
N ASN A 85 5.98 -6.09 -8.88
CA ASN A 85 4.75 -5.63 -9.53
C ASN A 85 3.95 -4.65 -8.64
N ILE A 86 4.04 -4.81 -7.30
CA ILE A 86 3.35 -3.93 -6.35
C ILE A 86 4.07 -2.58 -6.23
N ILE A 87 5.41 -2.58 -6.15
CA ILE A 87 6.18 -1.37 -5.83
C ILE A 87 7.09 -1.06 -7.01
N GLN A 88 6.79 0.00 -7.70
CA GLN A 88 7.55 0.45 -8.88
C GLN A 88 8.67 1.41 -8.50
N GLU A 89 8.45 2.25 -7.47
CA GLU A 89 9.37 3.32 -7.10
C GLU A 89 9.70 3.28 -5.60
N TYR A 90 10.95 3.70 -5.25
CA TYR A 90 11.44 3.66 -3.88
C TYR A 90 12.16 4.94 -3.49
N LEU A 91 11.89 5.47 -2.29
CA LEU A 91 12.67 6.52 -1.65
C LEU A 91 13.42 5.94 -0.45
N LEU A 92 14.75 5.98 -0.53
CA LEU A 92 15.66 5.42 0.47
C LEU A 92 16.54 6.48 1.14
N THR A 93 16.39 7.75 0.72
CA THR A 93 17.15 8.89 1.29
C THR A 93 16.17 10.00 1.64
N SER A 94 16.44 10.68 2.78
CA SER A 94 15.71 11.88 3.18
C SER A 94 15.93 13.02 2.18
N GLY A 95 14.96 13.95 2.10
CA GLY A 95 15.06 15.09 1.22
C GLY A 95 13.75 15.48 0.57
N THR A 96 13.82 16.45 -0.35
CA THR A 96 12.67 16.96 -1.10
C THR A 96 12.65 16.41 -2.51
N TYR A 97 11.51 15.91 -2.92
CA TYR A 97 11.25 15.31 -4.22
C TYR A 97 10.11 16.06 -4.91
N THR A 98 10.29 16.35 -6.21
CA THR A 98 9.37 17.19 -7.00
C THR A 98 9.04 16.57 -8.35
N GLN A 99 9.27 15.28 -8.52
CA GLN A 99 8.98 14.56 -9.75
C GLN A 99 7.73 13.69 -9.58
N ASP A 100 6.94 13.54 -10.62
CA ASP A 100 5.80 12.61 -10.62
C ASP A 100 6.26 11.16 -10.59
N TYR A 101 5.44 10.30 -10.01
CA TYR A 101 5.66 8.86 -9.92
C TYR A 101 4.53 8.10 -10.63
N ALA A 102 4.90 7.25 -11.59
CA ALA A 102 3.97 6.39 -12.29
C ALA A 102 3.89 5.01 -11.60
N GLY A 103 2.91 4.84 -10.74
CA GLY A 103 2.71 3.63 -9.95
C GLY A 103 2.97 3.83 -8.45
N ASN A 104 3.01 2.73 -7.71
CA ASN A 104 3.12 2.78 -6.27
C ASN A 104 4.52 3.20 -5.81
N LEU A 105 4.55 4.16 -4.88
CA LEU A 105 5.76 4.69 -4.28
C LEU A 105 5.93 4.17 -2.86
N LEU A 106 7.07 3.53 -2.56
CA LEU A 106 7.43 3.12 -1.19
C LEU A 106 8.48 4.07 -0.60
N ILE A 107 8.17 4.73 0.50
CA ILE A 107 9.11 5.51 1.30
C ILE A 107 9.65 4.61 2.43
N ARG A 108 10.98 4.49 2.53
CA ARG A 108 11.68 3.70 3.55
C ARG A 108 12.73 4.50 4.32
N THR A 109 12.54 5.78 4.40
CA THR A 109 13.41 6.71 5.14
C THR A 109 12.53 7.77 5.80
N ASP A 110 13.08 8.47 6.75
CA ASP A 110 12.46 9.58 7.43
C ASP A 110 12.74 10.93 6.73
N ASP A 111 12.08 11.99 7.20
CA ASP A 111 12.27 13.38 6.75
C ASP A 111 12.22 13.54 5.22
N VAL A 112 11.16 13.00 4.62
CA VAL A 112 10.87 13.14 3.19
C VAL A 112 9.80 14.21 2.99
N THR A 113 10.06 15.12 2.06
CA THR A 113 9.07 16.07 1.54
C THR A 113 8.79 15.75 0.09
N LEU A 114 7.55 15.41 -0.22
CA LEU A 114 7.03 15.35 -1.58
C LEU A 114 6.35 16.67 -1.88
N ARG A 115 6.71 17.32 -3.00
CA ARG A 115 6.21 18.65 -3.32
C ARG A 115 5.86 18.81 -4.79
N ASP A 116 4.69 19.43 -5.05
CA ASP A 116 4.23 19.79 -6.39
C ASP A 116 4.27 18.62 -7.38
N LEU A 117 3.74 17.44 -6.98
CA LEU A 117 3.82 16.22 -7.76
C LEU A 117 2.55 15.37 -7.66
N THR A 118 2.43 14.42 -8.59
CA THR A 118 1.40 13.40 -8.59
C THR A 118 2.02 12.00 -8.42
N ILE A 119 1.38 11.17 -7.59
CA ILE A 119 1.64 9.74 -7.49
C ILE A 119 0.45 9.03 -8.14
N ASP A 120 0.67 8.42 -9.31
CA ASP A 120 -0.35 7.66 -10.02
C ASP A 120 -0.40 6.22 -9.51
N GLY A 121 -0.79 6.06 -8.25
CA GLY A 121 -0.83 4.81 -7.50
C GLY A 121 -0.90 5.04 -6.00
N ASP A 122 -0.58 3.99 -5.21
CA ASP A 122 -0.53 4.04 -3.75
C ASP A 122 0.78 4.68 -3.25
N LEU A 123 0.70 5.50 -2.21
CA LEU A 123 1.84 5.93 -1.41
C LEU A 123 1.96 5.04 -0.18
N ILE A 124 3.05 4.28 -0.08
CA ILE A 124 3.31 3.38 1.03
C ILE A 124 4.42 3.95 1.91
N ILE A 125 4.11 4.24 3.17
CA ILE A 125 5.07 4.70 4.18
C ILE A 125 5.51 3.46 4.97
N GLY A 126 6.70 2.97 4.66
CA GLY A 126 7.25 1.74 5.23
C GLY A 126 7.88 1.91 6.60
N CYS A 127 8.17 0.78 7.25
CA CYS A 127 8.79 0.74 8.59
C CYS A 127 10.19 1.39 8.68
N GLY A 128 10.82 1.71 7.54
CA GLY A 128 12.10 2.44 7.51
C GLY A 128 11.96 3.93 7.74
N ALA A 129 10.74 4.49 7.70
CA ALA A 129 10.47 5.90 8.01
C ALA A 129 10.39 6.15 9.53
N ALA A 130 11.29 5.57 10.30
CA ALA A 130 11.47 5.63 11.75
C ALA A 130 10.57 6.65 12.50
N ASP A 131 11.15 7.62 13.23
CA ASP A 131 10.41 8.65 13.98
C ASP A 131 10.28 9.98 13.22
N GLY A 132 10.73 10.02 11.95
CA GLY A 132 10.68 11.24 11.13
C GLY A 132 9.33 11.50 10.49
N THR A 133 9.23 12.64 9.83
CA THR A 133 8.00 13.15 9.21
C THR A 133 8.02 12.96 7.71
N ILE A 134 6.88 12.57 7.16
CA ILE A 134 6.62 12.59 5.72
C ILE A 134 5.69 13.77 5.44
N THR A 135 6.17 14.74 4.69
CA THR A 135 5.42 15.92 4.32
C THR A 135 4.95 15.83 2.86
N LEU A 136 3.66 15.99 2.67
CA LEU A 136 3.00 16.09 1.36
C LEU A 136 2.58 17.55 1.16
N ASP A 137 3.20 18.24 0.22
CA ASP A 137 3.05 19.67 -0.02
C ASP A 137 2.56 19.89 -1.47
N ASN A 138 1.26 20.11 -1.66
CA ASN A 138 0.61 20.16 -2.97
C ASN A 138 0.83 18.85 -3.77
N VAL A 139 0.44 17.72 -3.17
CA VAL A 139 0.61 16.38 -3.72
C VAL A 139 -0.76 15.75 -4.01
N THR A 140 -0.90 15.15 -5.18
CA THR A 140 -2.06 14.30 -5.50
C THR A 140 -1.65 12.84 -5.45
N VAL A 141 -2.37 12.04 -4.67
CA VAL A 141 -2.24 10.57 -4.64
C VAL A 141 -3.51 9.98 -5.23
N THR A 142 -3.40 9.38 -6.44
CA THR A 142 -4.58 8.82 -7.12
C THR A 142 -5.06 7.50 -6.52
N GLY A 143 -4.18 6.80 -5.81
CA GLY A 143 -4.50 5.64 -5.00
C GLY A 143 -4.66 6.01 -3.52
N ARG A 144 -4.15 5.15 -2.65
CA ARG A 144 -4.26 5.27 -1.19
C ARG A 144 -2.92 5.65 -0.56
N ILE A 145 -2.98 6.24 0.64
CA ILE A 145 -1.82 6.26 1.53
C ILE A 145 -1.93 5.08 2.51
N VAL A 146 -0.90 4.23 2.54
CA VAL A 146 -0.81 3.10 3.46
C VAL A 146 0.35 3.33 4.42
N VAL A 147 0.07 3.52 5.70
CA VAL A 147 1.08 3.85 6.72
C VAL A 147 1.41 2.61 7.53
N TRP A 148 2.59 2.02 7.29
CA TRP A 148 3.14 0.91 8.08
C TRP A 148 4.19 1.33 9.09
N GLY A 149 4.80 2.50 8.89
CA GLY A 149 5.88 3.03 9.72
C GLY A 149 5.73 4.52 9.97
N GLY A 150 6.82 5.16 10.32
CA GLY A 150 6.86 6.58 10.70
C GLY A 150 6.61 6.81 12.18
N GLY A 151 6.90 8.01 12.65
CA GLY A 151 6.70 8.46 14.03
C GLY A 151 5.22 8.66 14.39
N THR A 152 4.98 9.20 15.57
CA THR A 152 3.62 9.54 16.02
C THR A 152 2.99 10.60 15.11
N ASP A 153 3.76 11.58 14.62
CA ASP A 153 3.34 12.65 13.71
C ASP A 153 3.78 12.32 12.26
N ALA A 154 3.40 11.13 11.79
CA ALA A 154 4.01 10.51 10.62
C ALA A 154 3.72 11.20 9.29
N VAL A 155 2.53 11.81 9.13
CA VAL A 155 2.11 12.35 7.81
C VAL A 155 1.57 13.77 7.98
N TRP A 156 2.13 14.68 7.20
CA TRP A 156 1.72 16.08 7.12
C TRP A 156 1.25 16.39 5.70
N MET A 157 0.05 16.94 5.56
CA MET A 157 -0.58 17.24 4.27
C MET A 157 -0.88 18.73 4.19
N ASN A 158 -0.25 19.42 3.22
CA ASN A 158 -0.30 20.87 3.09
C ASN A 158 -0.68 21.31 1.67
N ASN A 159 -1.10 22.58 1.57
CA ASN A 159 -1.21 23.33 0.32
C ASN A 159 -2.03 22.66 -0.78
N GLY A 160 -3.18 22.07 -0.40
CA GLY A 160 -4.08 21.45 -1.36
C GLY A 160 -3.67 20.01 -1.71
N THR A 161 -2.96 19.32 -0.83
CA THR A 161 -2.72 17.88 -0.98
C THR A 161 -4.04 17.13 -1.01
N ASP A 162 -4.23 16.29 -2.04
CA ASP A 162 -5.46 15.57 -2.31
C ASP A 162 -5.23 14.06 -2.23
N VAL A 163 -5.95 13.41 -1.32
CA VAL A 163 -5.87 11.97 -1.07
C VAL A 163 -7.27 11.42 -0.86
N GLU A 164 -7.63 10.39 -1.61
CA GLU A 164 -8.93 9.76 -1.46
C GLU A 164 -9.02 8.88 -0.21
N ASP A 165 -8.05 8.03 0.04
CA ASP A 165 -8.08 7.03 1.13
C ASP A 165 -6.75 6.96 1.88
N LEU A 166 -6.81 6.90 3.21
CA LEU A 166 -5.65 6.73 4.08
C LEU A 166 -5.90 5.59 5.06
N ILE A 167 -4.99 4.63 5.08
CA ILE A 167 -5.03 3.45 5.93
C ILE A 167 -3.80 3.42 6.82
N VAL A 168 -4.00 3.35 8.13
CA VAL A 168 -2.90 3.21 9.10
C VAL A 168 -2.85 1.77 9.60
N CYS A 169 -1.74 1.08 9.33
CA CYS A 169 -1.50 -0.32 9.67
C CYS A 169 -0.27 -0.51 10.57
N ARG A 170 0.01 0.45 11.45
CA ARG A 170 1.17 0.38 12.34
C ARG A 170 0.98 -0.66 13.44
N VAL A 171 2.06 -1.39 13.75
CA VAL A 171 2.10 -2.35 14.86
C VAL A 171 2.28 -1.62 16.22
N ASP A 172 2.95 -0.47 16.20
CA ASP A 172 3.39 0.25 17.41
C ASP A 172 2.41 1.35 17.87
N GLY A 173 1.17 1.33 17.36
CA GLY A 173 0.12 2.27 17.78
C GLY A 173 -0.35 3.23 16.67
N PRO A 174 -1.22 4.20 17.01
CA PRO A 174 -1.80 5.10 16.03
C PRO A 174 -0.75 6.00 15.38
N ALA A 175 -0.99 6.39 14.14
CA ALA A 175 -0.28 7.49 13.50
C ALA A 175 -1.14 8.74 13.55
N LYS A 176 -0.51 9.88 13.76
CA LYS A 176 -1.17 11.18 13.65
C LYS A 176 -0.98 11.69 12.22
N VAL A 177 -2.08 12.05 11.58
CA VAL A 177 -2.09 12.74 10.29
C VAL A 177 -2.49 14.17 10.56
N ILE A 178 -1.69 15.10 10.10
CA ILE A 178 -1.89 16.54 10.27
C ILE A 178 -2.14 17.13 8.89
N PHE A 179 -3.25 17.82 8.69
CA PHE A 179 -3.52 18.45 7.41
C PHE A 179 -4.06 19.89 7.58
N ASP A 180 -3.80 20.72 6.59
CA ASP A 180 -4.34 22.08 6.53
C ASP A 180 -5.76 22.09 5.90
N LYS A 181 -6.42 23.25 6.01
CA LYS A 181 -7.80 23.45 5.54
C LYS A 181 -7.98 23.31 4.03
N ASP A 182 -6.91 23.41 3.26
CA ASP A 182 -6.92 23.39 1.80
C ASP A 182 -6.64 21.98 1.26
N SER A 183 -6.22 21.04 2.13
CA SER A 183 -5.98 19.64 1.80
C SER A 183 -7.23 18.79 2.01
N THR A 184 -7.38 17.73 1.23
CA THR A 184 -8.53 16.82 1.28
C THR A 184 -8.13 15.40 1.62
N LEU A 185 -8.92 14.77 2.48
CA LEU A 185 -8.85 13.35 2.80
C LEU A 185 -10.28 12.81 2.89
N ALA A 186 -10.72 12.06 1.87
CA ALA A 186 -12.12 11.67 1.74
C ALA A 186 -12.50 10.51 2.65
N VAL A 187 -11.66 9.50 2.79
CA VAL A 187 -11.93 8.30 3.60
C VAL A 187 -10.72 7.93 4.44
N TYR A 188 -10.95 7.65 5.73
CA TYR A 188 -9.98 7.01 6.61
C TYR A 188 -10.68 5.90 7.37
N GLN A 189 -10.07 4.72 7.40
CA GLN A 189 -10.64 3.55 8.05
C GLN A 189 -10.14 3.38 9.48
N ASP A 190 -11.06 3.11 10.35
CA ASP A 190 -11.11 2.47 11.72
C ASP A 190 -9.83 2.33 12.56
N ILE A 191 -8.85 3.18 12.39
CA ILE A 191 -7.68 3.22 13.27
C ILE A 191 -7.64 4.62 13.87
N GLU A 192 -7.25 4.75 15.15
CA GLU A 192 -7.13 6.04 15.83
C GLU A 192 -6.16 6.98 15.09
N VAL A 193 -6.65 7.56 14.01
CA VAL A 193 -5.98 8.67 13.32
C VAL A 193 -6.39 9.95 14.03
N THR A 194 -5.45 10.62 14.63
CA THR A 194 -5.68 11.97 15.13
C THR A 194 -5.45 12.95 14.01
N VAL A 195 -6.49 13.58 13.52
CA VAL A 195 -6.42 14.64 12.51
C VAL A 195 -6.43 15.98 13.23
N THR A 196 -5.45 16.83 12.94
CA THR A 196 -5.30 18.14 13.56
C THR A 196 -5.19 19.21 12.48
N ASP A 197 -5.92 20.32 12.61
CA ASP A 197 -5.81 21.45 11.69
C ASP A 197 -4.40 22.09 11.79
N ARG A 198 -3.89 22.57 10.65
CA ARG A 198 -2.56 23.21 10.52
C ARG A 198 -2.32 24.33 11.54
N ALA A 199 -3.35 25.11 11.87
CA ALA A 199 -3.24 26.23 12.82
C ALA A 199 -2.77 25.81 14.23
N GLU A 200 -3.03 24.55 14.62
CA GLU A 200 -2.58 23.99 15.89
C GLU A 200 -1.23 23.26 15.79
N ALA A 201 -0.90 22.75 14.59
CA ALA A 201 0.28 21.94 14.37
C ALA A 201 1.52 22.74 13.92
N PHE A 202 1.31 23.91 13.34
CA PHE A 202 2.36 24.79 12.81
C PHE A 202 2.20 26.21 13.42
N PRO A 203 2.57 26.43 14.69
CA PRO A 203 2.69 27.78 15.21
C PRO A 203 3.78 28.51 14.42
N GLU A 204 3.44 29.72 13.91
CA GLU A 204 4.38 30.61 13.21
C GLU A 204 5.60 30.98 14.07
#